data_c0a89641b2af38574ba0e2064f53855c
#
_entry.id   c0a89641b2af38574ba0e2064f53855c
#
_cell.length_a   1.000
_cell.length_b   1.000
_cell.length_c   1.000
_cell.angle_alpha   90.00
_cell.angle_beta   90.00
_cell.angle_gamma   90.00
#
_symmetry.space_group_name_H-M   'P 1'
#
loop_
_entity.id
_entity.type
_entity.pdbx_description
1 polymer ?
#
loop_
_entity_poly.entity_id
_entity_poly.type
_entity_poly.pdbx_seq_one_letter_code
_entity_poly.pdbx_strand_id
1 'polypeptide(L)'
;MKNYFDFTPEEEAYLQEVNEDFDRALSPYAAPNREAVRENGTLPRNAIVRPPYFYDTDCILHNPLYNRYADKTQVFSFYRNDDLTRRALHVQFVSKIARTIGRALRLNLELIEAIALGHDMGHTPFGHKGESFLSECYQEGTAADGLPKRYFFHNVHSVRIFRCILRSNLTLQTLSGILAHNGEKVCREYAPSPLGTFEEFDRTLEQCYLDPDFHKTLRPNTLEGCVVRLSDMIAYAGKDRQDLYRAGLISKAKFEEKRLIGTKNRDIVSNLINNILKNSIRSSSINMDEEVFEDLRDLVGENYKVIYEDEDLNRPYFDIVRPLMHKLYARLKADLQARDFSSPVFTHYLNDRIQGRNYRDADRRIITDPNDIVTDFIASMTDDYFIDICRHLHLDDELLSQLRYREYFDDEN
;
A
#
# COMPACT_ATOMS: atom_id res chain seq x y z
N MET A 1 9.08 16.10 -43.75
CA MET A 1 8.61 16.78 -42.53
C MET A 1 9.62 16.52 -41.44
N LYS A 2 10.03 17.53 -40.68
CA LYS A 2 10.94 17.35 -39.54
C LYS A 2 10.20 16.53 -38.50
N ASN A 3 10.71 15.35 -38.15
CA ASN A 3 10.12 14.55 -37.07
C ASN A 3 10.64 15.12 -35.76
N TYR A 4 9.74 15.56 -34.87
CA TYR A 4 10.08 16.22 -33.61
C TYR A 4 10.06 15.24 -32.40
N PHE A 5 9.67 14.01 -32.62
CA PHE A 5 9.35 13.11 -31.52
C PHE A 5 10.06 11.74 -31.60
N ASP A 6 10.62 11.38 -32.78
CA ASP A 6 11.37 10.13 -32.93
C ASP A 6 12.87 10.41 -32.90
N PHE A 7 13.60 9.55 -32.25
CA PHE A 7 15.06 9.60 -32.19
C PHE A 7 15.68 9.12 -33.48
N THR A 8 16.84 9.66 -33.80
CA THR A 8 17.72 9.14 -34.84
C THR A 8 18.37 7.84 -34.34
N PRO A 9 18.87 6.98 -35.25
CA PRO A 9 19.59 5.76 -34.82
C PRO A 9 20.81 6.03 -33.93
N GLU A 10 21.48 7.14 -34.08
CA GLU A 10 22.61 7.56 -33.24
C GLU A 10 22.14 7.94 -31.82
N GLU A 11 21.04 8.70 -31.71
CA GLU A 11 20.43 9.04 -30.43
C GLU A 11 19.88 7.82 -29.72
N GLU A 12 19.25 6.87 -30.45
CA GLU A 12 18.81 5.59 -29.88
C GLU A 12 19.99 4.76 -29.34
N ALA A 13 21.09 4.68 -30.10
CA ALA A 13 22.29 3.99 -29.67
C ALA A 13 22.89 4.59 -28.39
N TYR A 14 22.92 5.91 -28.28
CA TYR A 14 23.36 6.61 -27.07
C TYR A 14 22.47 6.29 -25.87
N LEU A 15 21.14 6.32 -26.02
CA LEU A 15 20.20 5.99 -24.95
C LEU A 15 20.31 4.52 -24.52
N GLN A 16 20.57 3.63 -25.47
CA GLN A 16 20.81 2.21 -25.17
C GLN A 16 22.09 2.03 -24.34
N GLU A 17 23.16 2.72 -24.68
CA GLU A 17 24.42 2.69 -23.91
C GLU A 17 24.20 3.20 -22.47
N VAL A 18 23.43 4.29 -22.30
CA VAL A 18 23.09 4.82 -20.97
C VAL A 18 22.35 3.76 -20.11
N ASN A 19 21.39 3.05 -20.69
CA ASN A 19 20.65 2.00 -19.99
C ASN A 19 21.54 0.80 -19.63
N GLU A 20 22.44 0.39 -20.54
CA GLU A 20 23.39 -0.69 -20.30
C GLU A 20 24.41 -0.34 -19.21
N ASP A 21 24.90 0.91 -19.20
CA ASP A 21 25.81 1.41 -18.17
C ASP A 21 25.14 1.47 -16.80
N PHE A 22 23.86 1.89 -16.76
CA PHE A 22 23.07 1.83 -15.54
C PHE A 22 23.00 0.42 -14.98
N ASP A 23 22.56 -0.57 -15.78
CA ASP A 23 22.47 -1.98 -15.36
C ASP A 23 23.82 -2.57 -14.96
N ARG A 24 24.92 -2.19 -15.67
CA ARG A 24 26.29 -2.65 -15.40
C ARG A 24 26.82 -2.12 -14.06
N ALA A 25 26.34 -0.93 -13.65
CA ALA A 25 26.75 -0.30 -12.40
C ALA A 25 26.08 -0.89 -11.16
N LEU A 26 25.04 -1.71 -11.32
CA LEU A 26 24.31 -2.33 -10.21
C LEU A 26 25.13 -3.41 -9.48
N SER A 27 24.70 -3.73 -8.27
CA SER A 27 25.17 -4.89 -7.53
C SER A 27 24.80 -6.20 -8.27
N PRO A 28 25.59 -7.27 -8.15
CA PRO A 28 25.20 -8.57 -8.69
C PRO A 28 23.94 -9.17 -8.02
N TYR A 29 23.46 -8.59 -6.93
CA TYR A 29 22.25 -9.00 -6.23
C TYR A 29 21.03 -8.11 -6.54
N ALA A 30 21.22 -7.06 -7.32
CA ALA A 30 20.15 -6.17 -7.74
C ALA A 30 19.36 -6.76 -8.91
N ALA A 31 18.14 -6.28 -9.11
CA ALA A 31 17.31 -6.58 -10.26
C ALA A 31 17.58 -5.59 -11.40
N PRO A 32 18.36 -5.96 -12.46
CA PRO A 32 18.63 -5.04 -13.56
C PRO A 32 17.40 -4.90 -14.46
N ASN A 33 17.31 -3.79 -15.20
CA ASN A 33 16.19 -3.51 -16.10
C ASN A 33 16.04 -4.58 -17.22
N ARG A 34 17.15 -5.18 -17.69
CA ARG A 34 17.13 -6.23 -18.70
C ARG A 34 16.46 -7.53 -18.24
N GLU A 35 16.29 -7.75 -16.93
CA GLU A 35 15.65 -8.93 -16.34
C GLU A 35 14.19 -8.67 -15.91
N ALA A 36 13.65 -7.50 -16.22
CA ALA A 36 12.27 -7.15 -15.92
C ALA A 36 11.28 -8.03 -16.70
N VAL A 37 10.31 -8.62 -16.01
CA VAL A 37 9.33 -9.54 -16.60
C VAL A 37 7.96 -8.87 -16.63
N ARG A 38 7.33 -8.78 -17.83
CA ARG A 38 5.97 -8.31 -18.05
C ARG A 38 5.07 -9.43 -18.57
N GLU A 39 3.84 -9.48 -18.09
CA GLU A 39 2.88 -10.53 -18.49
C GLU A 39 2.65 -10.58 -20.00
N ASN A 40 2.43 -9.44 -20.63
CA ASN A 40 2.13 -9.39 -22.07
C ASN A 40 3.37 -9.28 -22.95
N GLY A 41 4.58 -9.30 -22.39
CA GLY A 41 5.82 -9.13 -23.15
C GLY A 41 5.95 -7.80 -23.91
N THR A 42 4.96 -6.92 -23.81
CA THR A 42 4.91 -5.66 -24.56
C THR A 42 5.74 -4.61 -23.84
N LEU A 43 6.73 -4.08 -24.53
CA LEU A 43 7.46 -2.91 -24.05
C LEU A 43 6.63 -1.64 -24.24
N PRO A 44 6.70 -0.70 -23.29
CA PRO A 44 6.04 0.58 -23.45
C PRO A 44 6.61 1.35 -24.66
N ARG A 45 5.78 2.20 -25.26
CA ARG A 45 6.26 3.16 -26.25
C ARG A 45 7.37 4.02 -25.61
N ASN A 46 8.50 4.15 -26.28
CA ASN A 46 9.69 4.84 -25.77
C ASN A 46 10.39 4.12 -24.60
N ALA A 47 10.37 2.78 -24.58
CA ALA A 47 11.06 1.97 -23.57
C ALA A 47 12.56 2.32 -23.43
N ILE A 48 13.17 2.84 -24.48
CA ILE A 48 14.56 3.29 -24.46
C ILE A 48 14.78 4.50 -23.54
N VAL A 49 13.77 5.39 -23.41
CA VAL A 49 13.81 6.58 -22.53
C VAL A 49 13.28 6.23 -21.14
N ARG A 50 12.36 5.26 -21.07
CA ARG A 50 11.68 4.83 -19.85
C ARG A 50 11.89 3.34 -19.65
N PRO A 51 13.01 2.95 -19.00
CA PRO A 51 13.30 1.56 -18.67
C PRO A 51 12.14 0.92 -17.89
N PRO A 52 12.05 -0.41 -17.84
CA PRO A 52 10.88 -1.12 -17.32
C PRO A 52 10.38 -0.64 -15.95
N TYR A 53 11.25 -0.49 -14.98
CA TYR A 53 10.85 -0.11 -13.62
C TYR A 53 10.55 1.39 -13.50
N PHE A 54 11.24 2.23 -14.27
CA PHE A 54 10.90 3.65 -14.39
C PHE A 54 9.49 3.84 -14.95
N TYR A 55 9.14 3.04 -15.98
CA TYR A 55 7.79 3.06 -16.56
C TYR A 55 6.73 2.56 -15.56
N ASP A 56 7.06 1.60 -14.70
CA ASP A 56 6.15 1.17 -13.63
C ASP A 56 5.84 2.33 -12.67
N THR A 57 6.84 3.12 -12.31
CA THR A 57 6.64 4.34 -11.50
C THR A 57 5.70 5.34 -12.19
N ASP A 58 5.87 5.57 -13.50
CA ASP A 58 4.94 6.42 -14.27
C ASP A 58 3.50 5.88 -14.22
N CYS A 59 3.31 4.57 -14.43
CA CYS A 59 1.98 3.94 -14.35
C CYS A 59 1.33 4.10 -12.98
N ILE A 60 2.12 4.07 -11.90
CA ILE A 60 1.64 4.25 -10.53
C ILE A 60 1.27 5.70 -10.25
N LEU A 61 2.17 6.65 -10.55
CA LEU A 61 2.00 8.07 -10.24
C LEU A 61 0.89 8.74 -11.08
N HIS A 62 0.79 8.39 -12.36
CA HIS A 62 -0.24 8.94 -13.24
C HIS A 62 -1.60 8.27 -13.11
N ASN A 63 -1.74 7.32 -12.19
CA ASN A 63 -3.00 6.68 -11.89
C ASN A 63 -3.91 7.64 -11.10
N PRO A 64 -5.16 7.88 -11.54
CA PRO A 64 -6.10 8.73 -10.79
C PRO A 64 -6.35 8.28 -9.36
N LEU A 65 -6.24 6.99 -9.05
CA LEU A 65 -6.40 6.47 -7.70
C LEU A 65 -5.27 6.91 -6.76
N TYR A 66 -4.09 7.27 -7.31
CA TYR A 66 -2.97 7.77 -6.52
C TYR A 66 -3.31 9.06 -5.77
N ASN A 67 -4.16 9.92 -6.35
CA ASN A 67 -4.60 11.15 -5.69
C ASN A 67 -5.32 10.89 -4.36
N ARG A 68 -5.94 9.71 -4.19
CA ARG A 68 -6.66 9.35 -2.96
C ARG A 68 -5.75 9.16 -1.75
N TYR A 69 -4.45 8.97 -1.96
CA TYR A 69 -3.47 8.96 -0.87
C TYR A 69 -3.46 10.28 -0.07
N ALA A 70 -3.77 11.41 -0.69
CA ALA A 70 -3.79 12.71 -0.03
C ALA A 70 -4.84 12.77 1.08
N ASP A 71 -5.97 12.09 0.89
CA ASP A 71 -7.14 12.17 1.78
C ASP A 71 -7.38 10.89 2.59
N LYS A 72 -6.44 9.91 2.54
CA LYS A 72 -6.45 8.75 3.44
C LYS A 72 -5.52 9.01 4.61
N THR A 73 -6.04 8.88 5.83
CA THR A 73 -5.23 9.02 7.03
C THR A 73 -4.27 7.85 7.21
N GLN A 74 -3.15 8.09 7.89
CA GLN A 74 -2.22 7.02 8.25
C GLN A 74 -2.70 6.29 9.50
N VAL A 75 -2.95 7.02 10.59
CA VAL A 75 -3.33 6.45 11.90
C VAL A 75 -4.55 7.13 12.51
N PHE A 76 -4.62 8.47 12.51
CA PHE A 76 -5.59 9.27 13.27
C PHE A 76 -6.68 9.86 12.36
N SER A 77 -7.74 9.09 12.08
CA SER A 77 -8.81 9.51 11.13
C SER A 77 -9.74 10.59 11.66
N PHE A 78 -9.94 10.67 12.98
CA PHE A 78 -10.91 11.60 13.60
C PHE A 78 -10.26 12.85 14.19
N TYR A 79 -9.12 13.27 13.63
CA TYR A 79 -8.36 14.43 14.08
C TYR A 79 -8.20 15.42 12.92
N ARG A 80 -8.71 16.64 13.09
CA ARG A 80 -8.47 17.74 12.15
C ARG A 80 -7.18 18.43 12.53
N ASN A 81 -6.09 17.99 11.94
CA ASN A 81 -4.76 18.54 12.16
C ASN A 81 -3.89 18.33 10.90
N ASP A 82 -3.47 19.42 10.27
CA ASP A 82 -2.69 19.42 9.03
C ASP A 82 -1.27 18.85 9.21
N ASP A 83 -0.78 18.79 10.45
CA ASP A 83 0.54 18.25 10.79
C ASP A 83 0.56 16.72 10.91
N LEU A 84 -0.62 16.07 10.93
CA LEU A 84 -0.70 14.60 10.97
C LEU A 84 -0.38 13.99 9.61
N THR A 85 0.34 12.89 9.63
CA THR A 85 0.78 12.21 8.41
C THR A 85 -0.40 11.64 7.63
N ARG A 86 -0.45 11.96 6.35
CA ARG A 86 -1.31 11.34 5.35
C ARG A 86 -0.54 10.29 4.56
N ARG A 87 -1.23 9.32 3.94
CA ARG A 87 -0.58 8.24 3.18
C ARG A 87 0.30 8.73 2.04
N ALA A 88 -0.07 9.82 1.37
CA ALA A 88 0.76 10.43 0.34
C ALA A 88 2.17 10.79 0.83
N LEU A 89 2.29 11.27 2.08
CA LEU A 89 3.58 11.62 2.67
C LEU A 89 4.31 10.36 3.18
N HIS A 90 3.58 9.39 3.73
CA HIS A 90 4.15 8.12 4.19
C HIS A 90 4.88 7.39 3.06
N VAL A 91 4.25 7.18 1.89
CA VAL A 91 4.88 6.47 0.77
C VAL A 91 6.14 7.19 0.26
N GLN A 92 6.20 8.54 0.37
CA GLN A 92 7.40 9.31 0.07
C GLN A 92 8.52 9.06 1.09
N PHE A 93 8.20 8.94 2.39
CA PHE A 93 9.19 8.58 3.41
C PHE A 93 9.74 7.18 3.16
N VAL A 94 8.88 6.20 2.89
CA VAL A 94 9.29 4.84 2.54
C VAL A 94 10.23 4.87 1.33
N SER A 95 9.84 5.53 0.24
CA SER A 95 10.67 5.68 -0.96
C SER A 95 12.01 6.33 -0.64
N LYS A 96 12.03 7.40 0.17
CA LYS A 96 13.29 8.09 0.52
C LYS A 96 14.23 7.21 1.34
N ILE A 97 13.73 6.50 2.35
CA ILE A 97 14.51 5.59 3.18
C ILE A 97 15.04 4.45 2.33
N ALA A 98 14.17 3.77 1.56
CA ALA A 98 14.53 2.65 0.72
C ALA A 98 15.57 3.02 -0.35
N ARG A 99 15.42 4.16 -1.02
CA ARG A 99 16.38 4.67 -2.00
C ARG A 99 17.72 5.07 -1.36
N THR A 100 17.72 5.50 -0.10
CA THR A 100 18.97 5.79 0.63
C THR A 100 19.75 4.49 0.85
N ILE A 101 19.09 3.43 1.32
CA ILE A 101 19.68 2.10 1.49
C ILE A 101 20.11 1.53 0.14
N GLY A 102 19.19 1.51 -0.83
CA GLY A 102 19.40 0.95 -2.17
C GLY A 102 20.57 1.61 -2.90
N ARG A 103 20.74 2.94 -2.80
CA ARG A 103 21.87 3.66 -3.38
C ARG A 103 23.21 3.16 -2.83
N ALA A 104 23.31 3.02 -1.52
CA ALA A 104 24.55 2.57 -0.87
C ALA A 104 24.88 1.10 -1.19
N LEU A 105 23.85 0.26 -1.37
CA LEU A 105 23.98 -1.15 -1.75
C LEU A 105 24.05 -1.36 -3.28
N ARG A 106 23.96 -0.29 -4.09
CA ARG A 106 23.94 -0.32 -5.56
C ARG A 106 22.80 -1.18 -6.12
N LEU A 107 21.62 -1.07 -5.51
CA LEU A 107 20.38 -1.68 -5.98
C LEU A 107 19.69 -0.81 -7.02
N ASN A 108 18.70 -1.36 -7.72
CA ASN A 108 17.91 -0.65 -8.71
C ASN A 108 16.93 0.34 -8.04
N LEU A 109 17.25 1.63 -8.11
CA LEU A 109 16.48 2.69 -7.45
C LEU A 109 15.13 2.94 -8.11
N GLU A 110 14.99 2.61 -9.41
CA GLU A 110 13.73 2.72 -10.15
C GLU A 110 12.73 1.67 -9.66
N LEU A 111 13.18 0.42 -9.47
CA LEU A 111 12.36 -0.65 -8.89
C LEU A 111 11.97 -0.34 -7.44
N ILE A 112 12.91 0.14 -6.62
CA ILE A 112 12.63 0.56 -5.24
C ILE A 112 11.54 1.63 -5.22
N GLU A 113 11.63 2.64 -6.08
CA GLU A 113 10.65 3.72 -6.14
C GLU A 113 9.28 3.23 -6.58
N ALA A 114 9.20 2.39 -7.62
CA ALA A 114 7.95 1.81 -8.10
C ALA A 114 7.23 1.01 -6.99
N ILE A 115 7.97 0.13 -6.30
CA ILE A 115 7.39 -0.65 -5.18
C ILE A 115 6.94 0.28 -4.06
N ALA A 116 7.80 1.23 -3.64
CA ALA A 116 7.52 2.11 -2.51
C ALA A 116 6.33 3.04 -2.75
N LEU A 117 6.12 3.52 -3.98
CA LEU A 117 4.97 4.37 -4.30
C LEU A 117 3.68 3.59 -4.49
N GLY A 118 3.77 2.32 -4.91
CA GLY A 118 2.61 1.48 -5.19
C GLY A 118 2.12 0.62 -4.03
N HIS A 119 2.93 0.42 -2.97
CA HIS A 119 2.68 -0.62 -1.97
C HIS A 119 1.34 -0.44 -1.22
N ASP A 120 0.97 0.77 -0.87
CA ASP A 120 -0.18 1.12 -0.05
C ASP A 120 -1.45 1.50 -0.84
N MET A 121 -1.44 1.40 -2.19
CA MET A 121 -2.57 1.79 -3.05
C MET A 121 -3.89 1.13 -2.68
N GLY A 122 -3.84 -0.07 -2.14
CA GLY A 122 -5.00 -0.87 -1.77
C GLY A 122 -5.57 -0.58 -0.39
N HIS A 123 -5.04 0.35 0.38
CA HIS A 123 -5.59 0.66 1.69
C HIS A 123 -7.03 1.17 1.65
N THR A 124 -7.82 0.72 2.61
CA THR A 124 -9.20 1.14 2.85
C THR A 124 -9.28 2.52 3.51
N PRO A 125 -10.44 3.18 3.55
CA PRO A 125 -10.69 4.24 4.53
C PRO A 125 -10.46 3.70 5.95
N PHE A 126 -9.98 4.55 6.84
CA PHE A 126 -9.67 4.25 8.25
C PHE A 126 -8.54 3.24 8.48
N GLY A 127 -7.60 3.13 7.53
CA GLY A 127 -6.37 2.35 7.67
C GLY A 127 -6.60 0.87 8.03
N HIS A 128 -5.80 0.31 8.93
CA HIS A 128 -5.88 -1.10 9.33
C HIS A 128 -7.19 -1.49 10.02
N LYS A 129 -7.86 -0.56 10.73
CA LYS A 129 -9.17 -0.85 11.30
C LYS A 129 -10.24 -1.03 10.22
N GLY A 130 -10.25 -0.11 9.24
CA GLY A 130 -11.14 -0.25 8.08
C GLY A 130 -10.84 -1.50 7.27
N GLU A 131 -9.57 -1.88 7.11
CA GLU A 131 -9.15 -3.14 6.48
C GLU A 131 -9.74 -4.36 7.18
N SER A 132 -9.64 -4.43 8.51
CA SER A 132 -10.21 -5.51 9.29
C SER A 132 -11.73 -5.61 9.11
N PHE A 133 -12.45 -4.48 9.19
CA PHE A 133 -13.89 -4.45 9.04
C PHE A 133 -14.35 -4.79 7.62
N LEU A 134 -13.64 -4.31 6.61
CA LEU A 134 -13.94 -4.68 5.22
C LEU A 134 -13.67 -6.16 4.95
N SER A 135 -12.61 -6.72 5.57
CA SER A 135 -12.32 -8.16 5.49
C SER A 135 -13.43 -9.00 6.13
N GLU A 136 -14.00 -8.56 7.27
CA GLU A 136 -15.16 -9.20 7.88
C GLU A 136 -16.36 -9.20 6.92
N CYS A 137 -16.69 -8.04 6.34
CA CYS A 137 -17.78 -7.90 5.37
C CYS A 137 -17.59 -8.79 4.14
N TYR A 138 -16.38 -8.88 3.61
CA TYR A 138 -16.07 -9.70 2.43
C TYR A 138 -16.21 -11.19 2.72
N GLN A 139 -15.72 -11.65 3.89
CA GLN A 139 -15.90 -13.04 4.34
C GLN A 139 -17.38 -13.40 4.49
N GLU A 140 -18.14 -12.55 5.17
CA GLU A 140 -19.58 -12.76 5.39
C GLU A 140 -20.35 -12.72 4.08
N GLY A 141 -20.02 -11.77 3.20
CA GLY A 141 -20.66 -11.60 1.91
C GLY A 141 -20.47 -12.79 0.98
N THR A 142 -19.24 -13.31 0.87
CA THR A 142 -18.94 -14.50 0.04
C THR A 142 -19.55 -15.76 0.65
N ALA A 143 -19.50 -15.94 1.97
CA ALA A 143 -20.11 -17.08 2.63
C ALA A 143 -21.66 -17.11 2.49
N ALA A 144 -22.32 -15.94 2.54
CA ALA A 144 -23.77 -15.83 2.35
C ALA A 144 -24.20 -16.22 0.94
N ASP A 145 -23.34 -16.04 -0.06
CA ASP A 145 -23.59 -16.46 -1.46
C ASP A 145 -23.18 -17.92 -1.73
N GLY A 146 -22.75 -18.67 -0.69
CA GLY A 146 -22.31 -20.06 -0.82
C GLY A 146 -20.93 -20.22 -1.47
N LEU A 147 -20.14 -19.14 -1.53
CA LEU A 147 -18.78 -19.12 -2.06
C LEU A 147 -17.77 -19.40 -0.95
N PRO A 148 -16.53 -19.81 -1.26
CA PRO A 148 -15.45 -19.84 -0.30
C PRO A 148 -15.27 -18.45 0.35
N LYS A 149 -14.99 -18.44 1.69
CA LYS A 149 -14.65 -17.19 2.38
C LYS A 149 -13.42 -16.58 1.75
N ARG A 150 -13.47 -15.27 1.51
CA ARG A 150 -12.35 -14.50 1.00
C ARG A 150 -11.98 -13.40 1.99
N TYR A 151 -10.70 -13.19 2.13
CA TYR A 151 -10.11 -12.20 3.05
C TYR A 151 -9.63 -10.98 2.29
N PHE A 152 -9.75 -9.82 2.89
CA PHE A 152 -9.23 -8.57 2.34
C PHE A 152 -7.95 -8.16 3.07
N PHE A 153 -6.90 -7.84 2.30
CA PHE A 153 -5.65 -7.25 2.78
C PHE A 153 -5.21 -6.16 1.81
N HIS A 154 -4.72 -5.03 2.33
CA HIS A 154 -4.36 -3.88 1.50
C HIS A 154 -3.23 -4.17 0.51
N ASN A 155 -2.24 -4.97 0.87
CA ASN A 155 -1.17 -5.38 -0.03
C ASN A 155 -1.67 -6.23 -1.21
N VAL A 156 -2.59 -7.16 -0.95
CA VAL A 156 -3.29 -7.97 -1.96
C VAL A 156 -4.13 -7.08 -2.86
N HIS A 157 -4.85 -6.14 -2.24
CA HIS A 157 -5.69 -5.20 -2.97
C HIS A 157 -4.89 -4.19 -3.80
N SER A 158 -3.70 -3.77 -3.34
CA SER A 158 -2.77 -2.96 -4.14
C SER A 158 -2.43 -3.65 -5.46
N VAL A 159 -2.12 -4.95 -5.41
CA VAL A 159 -1.88 -5.75 -6.62
C VAL A 159 -3.16 -5.86 -7.47
N ARG A 160 -4.32 -6.11 -6.85
CA ARG A 160 -5.61 -6.19 -7.55
C ARG A 160 -5.93 -4.90 -8.33
N ILE A 161 -5.64 -3.74 -7.75
CA ILE A 161 -5.80 -2.45 -8.43
C ILE A 161 -5.01 -2.46 -9.75
N PHE A 162 -3.73 -2.80 -9.72
CA PHE A 162 -2.88 -2.75 -10.91
C PHE A 162 -3.17 -3.87 -11.92
N ARG A 163 -3.45 -5.09 -11.46
CA ARG A 163 -3.65 -6.24 -12.36
C ARG A 163 -5.07 -6.36 -12.89
N CYS A 164 -6.08 -6.19 -12.03
CA CYS A 164 -7.47 -6.48 -12.37
C CYS A 164 -8.27 -5.23 -12.72
N ILE A 165 -8.18 -4.18 -11.87
CA ILE A 165 -9.01 -2.97 -12.02
C ILE A 165 -8.46 -2.09 -13.15
N LEU A 166 -7.15 -1.83 -13.19
CA LEU A 166 -6.51 -0.93 -14.15
C LEU A 166 -5.83 -1.64 -15.32
N ARG A 167 -5.40 -2.88 -15.13
CA ARG A 167 -4.61 -3.67 -16.09
C ARG A 167 -3.37 -2.92 -16.56
N SER A 168 -2.59 -2.41 -15.60
CA SER A 168 -1.43 -1.53 -15.85
C SER A 168 -0.21 -2.25 -16.42
N ASN A 169 -0.23 -3.58 -16.55
CA ASN A 169 0.89 -4.39 -17.06
C ASN A 169 2.25 -4.08 -16.38
N LEU A 170 2.23 -3.92 -15.03
CA LEU A 170 3.45 -3.71 -14.26
C LEU A 170 4.35 -4.94 -14.32
N THR A 171 5.64 -4.77 -14.04
CA THR A 171 6.58 -5.88 -13.96
C THR A 171 6.28 -6.80 -12.78
N LEU A 172 6.62 -8.09 -12.95
CA LEU A 172 6.48 -9.10 -11.91
C LEU A 172 7.24 -8.71 -10.63
N GLN A 173 8.42 -8.12 -10.79
CA GLN A 173 9.27 -7.65 -9.70
C GLN A 173 8.57 -6.54 -8.88
N THR A 174 7.98 -5.55 -9.56
CA THR A 174 7.21 -4.49 -8.91
C THR A 174 6.00 -5.06 -8.18
N LEU A 175 5.22 -5.93 -8.83
CA LEU A 175 4.04 -6.55 -8.23
C LEU A 175 4.37 -7.45 -7.04
N SER A 176 5.46 -8.22 -7.13
CA SER A 176 5.95 -9.06 -6.02
C SER A 176 6.39 -8.21 -4.83
N GLY A 177 7.11 -7.11 -5.08
CA GLY A 177 7.49 -6.17 -4.03
C GLY A 177 6.27 -5.55 -3.34
N ILE A 178 5.26 -5.13 -4.12
CA ILE A 178 3.99 -4.60 -3.60
C ILE A 178 3.24 -5.66 -2.79
N LEU A 179 3.10 -6.89 -3.30
CA LEU A 179 2.38 -7.96 -2.60
C LEU A 179 3.03 -8.34 -1.27
N ALA A 180 4.35 -8.41 -1.24
CA ALA A 180 5.12 -8.94 -0.12
C ALA A 180 5.70 -7.88 0.83
N HIS A 181 5.29 -6.58 0.69
CA HIS A 181 5.77 -5.53 1.60
C HIS A 181 5.20 -5.70 3.00
N ASN A 182 3.96 -6.18 3.11
CA ASN A 182 3.28 -6.39 4.38
C ASN A 182 3.79 -7.65 5.06
N GLY A 183 4.21 -7.51 6.26
CA GLY A 183 4.61 -8.59 7.14
C GLY A 183 4.85 -7.97 8.50
N GLU A 184 3.85 -8.04 9.38
CA GLU A 184 3.89 -7.49 10.73
C GLU A 184 5.05 -8.05 11.57
N LYS A 185 5.66 -9.15 11.11
CA LYS A 185 6.78 -9.76 11.80
C LYS A 185 8.09 -9.12 11.37
N VAL A 186 8.66 -8.33 12.27
CA VAL A 186 10.06 -7.86 12.14
C VAL A 186 10.97 -9.08 12.03
N CYS A 187 11.79 -9.11 11.00
CA CYS A 187 12.81 -10.13 10.80
C CYS A 187 14.20 -9.50 10.89
N ARG A 188 15.15 -10.24 11.44
CA ARG A 188 16.54 -9.80 11.48
C ARG A 188 17.20 -9.84 10.12
N GLU A 189 16.77 -10.80 9.27
CA GLU A 189 17.26 -11.02 7.92
C GLU A 189 16.11 -11.02 6.93
N TYR A 190 16.28 -10.28 5.83
CA TYR A 190 15.37 -10.23 4.69
C TYR A 190 16.10 -10.71 3.45
N ALA A 191 15.85 -11.95 3.04
CA ALA A 191 16.35 -12.52 1.81
C ALA A 191 15.23 -12.64 0.78
N PRO A 192 15.47 -12.35 -0.51
CA PRO A 192 14.47 -12.53 -1.55
C PRO A 192 14.10 -14.01 -1.72
N SER A 193 12.83 -14.24 -2.08
CA SER A 193 12.32 -15.56 -2.45
C SER A 193 12.00 -15.56 -3.94
N PRO A 194 12.70 -16.32 -4.76
CA PRO A 194 12.46 -16.33 -6.20
C PRO A 194 11.00 -16.64 -6.54
N LEU A 195 10.39 -15.81 -7.38
CA LEU A 195 9.08 -16.03 -7.98
C LEU A 195 9.27 -15.84 -9.49
N GLY A 196 9.21 -16.93 -10.24
CA GLY A 196 9.67 -16.96 -11.61
C GLY A 196 8.65 -16.54 -12.66
N THR A 197 7.34 -16.83 -12.45
CA THR A 197 6.30 -16.66 -13.46
C THR A 197 5.05 -15.96 -12.94
N PHE A 198 4.26 -15.39 -13.86
CA PHE A 198 2.96 -14.80 -13.51
C PHE A 198 1.95 -15.85 -13.03
N GLU A 199 2.02 -17.09 -13.51
CA GLU A 199 1.16 -18.17 -13.04
C GLU A 199 1.45 -18.55 -11.58
N GLU A 200 2.72 -18.54 -11.17
CA GLU A 200 3.11 -18.73 -9.77
C GLU A 200 2.64 -17.57 -8.90
N PHE A 201 2.77 -16.35 -9.42
CA PHE A 201 2.31 -15.13 -8.76
C PHE A 201 0.78 -15.14 -8.56
N ASP A 202 0.02 -15.52 -9.59
CA ASP A 202 -1.44 -15.57 -9.52
C ASP A 202 -1.93 -16.64 -8.53
N ARG A 203 -1.25 -17.79 -8.46
CA ARG A 203 -1.54 -18.81 -7.43
C ARG A 203 -1.25 -18.28 -6.02
N THR A 204 -0.14 -17.55 -5.84
CA THR A 204 0.21 -16.92 -4.58
C THR A 204 -0.82 -15.87 -4.18
N LEU A 205 -1.25 -15.04 -5.12
CA LEU A 205 -2.27 -14.02 -4.90
C LEU A 205 -3.60 -14.65 -4.48
N GLU A 206 -4.04 -15.74 -5.14
CA GLU A 206 -5.28 -16.43 -4.78
C GLU A 206 -5.19 -17.07 -3.39
N GLN A 207 -4.05 -17.62 -2.99
CA GLN A 207 -3.86 -18.14 -1.63
C GLN A 207 -4.03 -17.04 -0.56
N CYS A 208 -3.61 -15.80 -0.84
CA CYS A 208 -3.82 -14.68 0.08
C CYS A 208 -5.31 -14.37 0.31
N TYR A 209 -6.18 -14.63 -0.67
CA TYR A 209 -7.63 -14.46 -0.48
C TYR A 209 -8.26 -15.58 0.33
N LEU A 210 -7.67 -16.78 0.34
CA LEU A 210 -8.26 -17.99 0.93
C LEU A 210 -7.73 -18.30 2.33
N ASP A 211 -6.51 -17.87 2.63
CA ASP A 211 -5.85 -18.13 3.93
C ASP A 211 -5.45 -16.79 4.58
N PRO A 212 -6.01 -16.46 5.77
CA PRO A 212 -5.77 -15.18 6.44
C PRO A 212 -4.33 -14.99 6.92
N ASP A 213 -3.56 -16.05 7.04
CA ASP A 213 -2.18 -16.01 7.53
C ASP A 213 -1.14 -16.12 6.41
N PHE A 214 -1.57 -16.53 5.21
CA PHE A 214 -0.64 -16.78 4.10
C PHE A 214 0.12 -15.52 3.68
N HIS A 215 -0.55 -14.36 3.60
CA HIS A 215 0.09 -13.10 3.20
C HIS A 215 1.27 -12.71 4.12
N LYS A 216 1.26 -13.13 5.39
CA LYS A 216 2.33 -12.89 6.38
C LYS A 216 3.61 -13.70 6.08
N THR A 217 3.49 -14.77 5.30
CA THR A 217 4.61 -15.65 4.94
C THR A 217 5.38 -15.18 3.71
N LEU A 218 4.82 -14.24 2.96
CA LEU A 218 5.36 -13.78 1.70
C LEU A 218 6.72 -13.09 1.86
N ARG A 219 7.57 -13.28 0.84
CA ARG A 219 8.85 -12.59 0.70
C ARG A 219 8.94 -12.00 -0.70
N PRO A 220 9.44 -10.76 -0.85
CA PRO A 220 9.68 -10.19 -2.16
C PRO A 220 10.63 -11.05 -2.99
N ASN A 221 10.48 -11.03 -4.30
CA ASN A 221 11.36 -11.78 -5.20
C ASN A 221 12.69 -11.07 -5.53
N THR A 222 12.86 -9.84 -5.04
CA THR A 222 14.08 -9.04 -5.26
C THR A 222 14.59 -8.44 -3.95
N LEU A 223 15.87 -8.09 -3.93
CA LEU A 223 16.48 -7.43 -2.79
C LEU A 223 15.92 -6.01 -2.61
N GLU A 224 15.54 -5.35 -3.71
CA GLU A 224 14.84 -4.08 -3.74
C GLU A 224 13.51 -4.14 -2.96
N GLY A 225 12.72 -5.18 -3.20
CA GLY A 225 11.48 -5.42 -2.45
C GLY A 225 11.72 -5.65 -0.96
N CYS A 226 12.79 -6.39 -0.61
CA CYS A 226 13.21 -6.57 0.79
C CYS A 226 13.57 -5.25 1.47
N VAL A 227 14.28 -4.37 0.76
CA VAL A 227 14.61 -3.02 1.26
C VAL A 227 13.36 -2.19 1.46
N VAL A 228 12.39 -2.21 0.53
CA VAL A 228 11.14 -1.45 0.68
C VAL A 228 10.34 -1.94 1.88
N ARG A 229 10.16 -3.27 2.04
CA ARG A 229 9.46 -3.86 3.20
C ARG A 229 10.04 -3.41 4.53
N LEU A 230 11.37 -3.41 4.66
CA LEU A 230 12.02 -2.94 5.88
C LEU A 230 11.90 -1.42 6.04
N SER A 231 11.97 -0.67 4.93
CA SER A 231 11.88 0.79 4.95
C SER A 231 10.49 1.30 5.32
N ASP A 232 9.45 0.57 4.98
CA ASP A 232 8.08 0.85 5.42
C ASP A 232 8.00 0.80 6.94
N MET A 233 8.50 -0.26 7.57
CA MET A 233 8.56 -0.40 9.02
C MET A 233 9.37 0.73 9.68
N ILE A 234 10.52 1.10 9.13
CA ILE A 234 11.35 2.20 9.63
C ILE A 234 10.60 3.53 9.52
N ALA A 235 9.84 3.74 8.44
CA ALA A 235 9.12 4.98 8.19
C ALA A 235 8.03 5.24 9.23
N TYR A 236 7.27 4.21 9.64
CA TYR A 236 6.22 4.41 10.66
C TYR A 236 6.74 4.32 12.10
N ALA A 237 7.82 3.56 12.38
CA ALA A 237 8.27 3.27 13.74
C ALA A 237 8.44 4.51 14.63
N GLY A 238 9.07 5.57 14.12
CA GLY A 238 9.25 6.82 14.87
C GLY A 238 8.21 7.90 14.51
N LYS A 239 7.60 7.80 13.33
CA LYS A 239 6.67 8.81 12.82
C LYS A 239 5.32 8.75 13.53
N ASP A 240 4.79 7.56 13.80
CA ASP A 240 3.53 7.38 14.54
C ASP A 240 3.58 7.97 15.93
N ARG A 241 4.74 7.85 16.61
CA ARG A 241 4.97 8.53 17.90
C ARG A 241 4.92 10.05 17.76
N GLN A 242 5.54 10.57 16.70
CA GLN A 242 5.52 12.01 16.42
C GLN A 242 4.09 12.49 16.16
N ASP A 243 3.29 11.73 15.44
CA ASP A 243 1.89 12.06 15.15
C ASP A 243 1.02 11.95 16.40
N LEU A 244 1.26 10.98 17.29
CA LEU A 244 0.61 10.91 18.61
C LEU A 244 0.86 12.18 19.45
N TYR A 245 2.10 12.71 19.44
CA TYR A 245 2.43 13.96 20.09
C TYR A 245 1.66 15.15 19.49
N ARG A 246 1.59 15.21 18.14
CA ARG A 246 0.89 16.27 17.42
C ARG A 246 -0.62 16.20 17.60
N ALA A 247 -1.17 15.01 17.81
CA ALA A 247 -2.58 14.81 18.13
C ALA A 247 -2.93 15.21 19.59
N GLY A 248 -1.97 15.68 20.40
CA GLY A 248 -2.20 16.07 21.80
C GLY A 248 -2.44 14.87 22.75
N LEU A 249 -2.06 13.66 22.35
CA LEU A 249 -2.32 12.42 23.08
C LEU A 249 -1.16 11.97 23.98
N ILE A 250 -0.18 12.86 24.18
CA ILE A 250 1.09 12.56 24.87
C ILE A 250 0.92 12.15 26.34
N SER A 251 -0.09 12.67 27.03
CA SER A 251 -0.31 12.40 28.45
C SER A 251 -0.68 10.94 28.74
N LYS A 252 -1.12 10.20 27.70
CA LYS A 252 -1.48 8.79 27.76
C LYS A 252 -0.31 7.85 27.42
N ALA A 253 0.74 8.35 26.76
CA ALA A 253 1.81 7.55 26.21
C ALA A 253 3.02 7.49 27.15
N LYS A 254 3.30 6.30 27.71
CA LYS A 254 4.55 6.01 28.40
C LYS A 254 5.47 5.24 27.47
N PHE A 255 6.26 5.96 26.68
CA PHE A 255 7.30 5.37 25.86
C PHE A 255 8.62 5.25 26.64
N GLU A 256 9.41 4.24 26.33
CA GLU A 256 10.71 4.07 26.91
C GLU A 256 11.63 5.28 26.58
N GLU A 257 12.26 5.86 27.61
CA GLU A 257 13.04 7.08 27.49
C GLU A 257 14.41 6.90 26.83
N LYS A 258 14.94 5.67 26.82
CA LYS A 258 16.23 5.34 26.25
C LYS A 258 16.15 4.08 25.41
N ARG A 259 16.62 4.16 24.16
CA ARG A 259 16.72 3.05 23.22
C ARG A 259 18.02 3.09 22.46
N LEU A 260 18.56 1.93 22.11
CA LEU A 260 19.76 1.78 21.32
C LEU A 260 19.63 2.48 19.95
N ILE A 261 18.49 2.30 19.28
CA ILE A 261 18.19 2.93 17.98
C ILE A 261 17.78 4.40 18.13
N GLY A 262 17.61 4.92 19.36
CA GLY A 262 17.13 6.27 19.62
C GLY A 262 15.63 6.35 19.85
N THR A 263 15.16 7.52 20.31
CA THR A 263 13.75 7.77 20.63
C THR A 263 13.10 8.82 19.71
N LYS A 264 13.91 9.62 19.02
CA LYS A 264 13.44 10.61 18.04
C LYS A 264 13.43 10.00 16.65
N ASN A 265 12.41 10.29 15.87
CA ASN A 265 12.26 9.75 14.51
C ASN A 265 13.55 9.88 13.67
N ARG A 266 14.19 11.06 13.71
CA ARG A 266 15.46 11.29 12.97
C ARG A 266 16.57 10.32 13.37
N ASP A 267 16.71 10.05 14.66
CA ASP A 267 17.79 9.22 15.18
C ASP A 267 17.50 7.73 14.89
N ILE A 268 16.24 7.29 15.07
CA ILE A 268 15.76 5.95 14.72
C ILE A 268 16.07 5.64 13.24
N VAL A 269 15.63 6.51 12.34
CA VAL A 269 15.85 6.33 10.89
C VAL A 269 17.33 6.28 10.55
N SER A 270 18.13 7.22 11.09
CA SER A 270 19.57 7.28 10.80
C SER A 270 20.33 6.07 11.32
N ASN A 271 20.05 5.65 12.57
CA ASN A 271 20.75 4.54 13.20
C ASN A 271 20.40 3.20 12.55
N LEU A 272 19.12 2.99 12.19
CA LEU A 272 18.70 1.80 11.48
C LEU A 272 19.33 1.72 10.09
N ILE A 273 19.30 2.80 9.30
CA ILE A 273 19.96 2.83 7.97
C ILE A 273 21.44 2.48 8.12
N ASN A 274 22.16 3.08 9.05
CA ASN A 274 23.59 2.83 9.24
C ASN A 274 23.87 1.37 9.63
N ASN A 275 23.07 0.81 10.55
CA ASN A 275 23.20 -0.58 10.97
C ASN A 275 22.92 -1.57 9.83
N ILE A 276 21.85 -1.34 9.08
CA ILE A 276 21.49 -2.13 7.90
C ILE A 276 22.62 -2.12 6.87
N LEU A 277 23.15 -0.95 6.55
CA LEU A 277 24.24 -0.83 5.58
C LEU A 277 25.49 -1.57 6.04
N LYS A 278 25.87 -1.40 7.31
CA LYS A 278 27.02 -2.10 7.89
C LYS A 278 26.94 -3.61 7.73
N ASN A 279 25.73 -4.19 7.88
CA ASN A 279 25.51 -5.63 7.86
C ASN A 279 25.11 -6.19 6.47
N SER A 280 24.81 -5.32 5.49
CA SER A 280 24.28 -5.75 4.18
C SER A 280 25.16 -5.42 2.98
N ILE A 281 26.29 -4.70 3.16
CA ILE A 281 27.23 -4.40 2.07
C ILE A 281 27.77 -5.72 1.48
N ARG A 282 27.58 -5.91 0.16
CA ARG A 282 28.00 -7.12 -0.58
C ARG A 282 27.31 -8.41 -0.11
N SER A 283 26.12 -8.30 0.49
CA SER A 283 25.29 -9.43 0.89
C SER A 283 24.15 -9.66 -0.10
N SER A 284 23.69 -10.90 -0.21
CA SER A 284 22.46 -11.29 -0.94
C SER A 284 21.19 -11.13 -0.10
N SER A 285 21.32 -10.63 1.14
CA SER A 285 20.23 -10.38 2.06
C SER A 285 20.43 -9.06 2.80
N ILE A 286 19.35 -8.49 3.32
CA ILE A 286 19.34 -7.29 4.16
C ILE A 286 19.35 -7.75 5.62
N ASN A 287 20.33 -7.28 6.39
CA ASN A 287 20.59 -7.77 7.74
C ASN A 287 20.72 -6.63 8.76
N MET A 288 20.47 -6.94 10.03
CA MET A 288 20.70 -6.09 11.19
C MET A 288 21.49 -6.86 12.28
N ASP A 289 22.21 -6.11 13.13
CA ASP A 289 22.74 -6.68 14.37
C ASP A 289 21.58 -7.13 15.29
N GLU A 290 21.79 -8.19 16.08
CA GLU A 290 20.77 -8.80 16.94
C GLU A 290 20.15 -7.78 17.90
N GLU A 291 21.00 -7.03 18.61
CA GLU A 291 20.56 -6.04 19.60
C GLU A 291 19.77 -4.90 18.99
N VAL A 292 20.11 -4.50 17.75
CA VAL A 292 19.38 -3.46 17.00
C VAL A 292 18.01 -3.98 16.54
N PHE A 293 17.96 -5.23 16.10
CA PHE A 293 16.72 -5.91 15.75
C PHE A 293 15.78 -6.04 16.95
N GLU A 294 16.29 -6.46 18.11
CA GLU A 294 15.50 -6.59 19.34
C GLU A 294 14.93 -5.24 19.79
N ASP A 295 15.75 -4.19 19.78
CA ASP A 295 15.30 -2.85 20.15
C ASP A 295 14.25 -2.28 19.17
N LEU A 296 14.39 -2.54 17.87
CA LEU A 296 13.35 -2.19 16.87
C LEU A 296 12.05 -2.96 17.10
N ARG A 297 12.14 -4.27 17.34
CA ARG A 297 10.99 -5.11 17.64
C ARG A 297 10.23 -4.62 18.87
N ASP A 298 10.97 -4.28 19.92
CA ASP A 298 10.40 -3.81 21.18
C ASP A 298 9.78 -2.40 21.00
N LEU A 299 10.40 -1.53 20.19
CA LEU A 299 9.82 -0.23 19.84
C LEU A 299 8.51 -0.37 19.06
N VAL A 300 8.46 -1.26 18.06
CA VAL A 300 7.25 -1.54 17.28
C VAL A 300 6.16 -2.14 18.20
N GLY A 301 6.52 -3.09 19.07
CA GLY A 301 5.59 -3.68 20.04
C GLY A 301 5.03 -2.66 21.04
N GLU A 302 5.83 -1.67 21.45
CA GLU A 302 5.37 -0.56 22.30
C GLU A 302 4.41 0.37 21.55
N ASN A 303 4.69 0.70 20.28
CA ASN A 303 3.75 1.47 19.45
C ASN A 303 2.41 0.74 19.31
N TYR A 304 2.44 -0.57 19.11
CA TYR A 304 1.23 -1.38 19.01
C TYR A 304 0.34 -1.21 20.23
N LYS A 305 0.89 -1.37 21.43
CA LYS A 305 0.16 -1.25 22.69
C LYS A 305 -0.38 0.16 22.95
N VAL A 306 0.43 1.17 22.66
CA VAL A 306 0.11 2.57 23.02
C VAL A 306 -0.81 3.23 21.99
N ILE A 307 -0.70 2.87 20.72
CA ILE A 307 -1.41 3.55 19.62
C ILE A 307 -2.54 2.66 19.07
N TYR A 308 -2.22 1.42 18.71
CA TYR A 308 -3.14 0.57 17.95
C TYR A 308 -4.07 -0.28 18.83
N GLU A 309 -3.72 -0.53 20.11
CA GLU A 309 -4.54 -1.28 21.06
C GLU A 309 -5.21 -0.40 22.12
N ASP A 310 -4.98 0.93 22.13
CA ASP A 310 -5.62 1.85 23.07
C ASP A 310 -7.14 1.86 22.83
N GLU A 311 -7.92 1.52 23.86
CA GLU A 311 -9.38 1.38 23.76
C GLU A 311 -10.07 2.72 23.44
N ASP A 312 -9.63 3.82 24.05
CA ASP A 312 -10.24 5.13 23.86
C ASP A 312 -10.00 5.65 22.44
N LEU A 313 -8.77 5.44 21.90
CA LEU A 313 -8.45 5.83 20.53
C LEU A 313 -9.21 4.99 19.50
N ASN A 314 -9.49 3.74 19.83
CA ASN A 314 -10.14 2.81 18.92
C ASN A 314 -11.67 2.80 19.02
N ARG A 315 -12.24 3.32 20.08
CA ARG A 315 -13.70 3.32 20.30
C ARG A 315 -14.51 3.84 19.11
N PRO A 316 -14.20 5.01 18.49
CA PRO A 316 -14.96 5.48 17.33
C PRO A 316 -14.94 4.53 16.13
N TYR A 317 -13.86 3.80 15.95
CA TYR A 317 -13.76 2.82 14.86
C TYR A 317 -14.68 1.62 15.10
N PHE A 318 -14.71 1.07 16.32
CA PHE A 318 -15.55 -0.08 16.65
C PHE A 318 -17.03 0.28 16.79
N ASP A 319 -17.32 1.41 17.43
CA ASP A 319 -18.69 1.79 17.74
C ASP A 319 -19.42 2.45 16.56
N ILE A 320 -18.68 3.12 15.65
CA ILE A 320 -19.28 3.88 14.54
C ILE A 320 -18.88 3.30 13.18
N VAL A 321 -17.57 3.20 12.90
CA VAL A 321 -17.11 2.83 11.54
C VAL A 321 -17.47 1.38 11.21
N ARG A 322 -17.24 0.44 12.12
CA ARG A 322 -17.52 -0.98 11.89
C ARG A 322 -18.99 -1.23 11.52
N PRO A 323 -19.99 -0.81 12.32
CA PRO A 323 -21.39 -1.01 11.94
C PRO A 323 -21.78 -0.27 10.66
N LEU A 324 -21.24 0.94 10.39
CA LEU A 324 -21.46 1.62 9.13
C LEU A 324 -20.87 0.86 7.94
N MET A 325 -19.68 0.25 8.09
CA MET A 325 -19.04 -0.57 7.06
C MET A 325 -19.92 -1.75 6.67
N HIS A 326 -20.46 -2.49 7.64
CA HIS A 326 -21.38 -3.60 7.38
C HIS A 326 -22.67 -3.14 6.70
N LYS A 327 -23.26 -2.03 7.15
CA LYS A 327 -24.48 -1.48 6.54
C LYS A 327 -24.24 -1.01 5.11
N LEU A 328 -23.11 -0.33 4.86
CA LEU A 328 -22.73 0.15 3.54
C LEU A 328 -22.48 -1.02 2.59
N TYR A 329 -21.72 -2.03 3.03
CA TYR A 329 -21.44 -3.24 2.24
C TYR A 329 -22.73 -3.95 1.82
N ALA A 330 -23.60 -4.21 2.79
CA ALA A 330 -24.89 -4.88 2.53
C ALA A 330 -25.77 -4.07 1.56
N ARG A 331 -25.84 -2.75 1.75
CA ARG A 331 -26.62 -1.86 0.89
C ARG A 331 -26.10 -1.84 -0.55
N LEU A 332 -24.81 -1.63 -0.75
CA LEU A 332 -24.21 -1.59 -2.09
C LEU A 332 -24.31 -2.93 -2.81
N LYS A 333 -24.20 -4.05 -2.08
CA LYS A 333 -24.39 -5.40 -2.63
C LYS A 333 -25.84 -5.61 -3.08
N ALA A 334 -26.81 -5.22 -2.27
CA ALA A 334 -28.23 -5.29 -2.63
C ALA A 334 -28.55 -4.43 -3.86
N ASP A 335 -28.02 -3.22 -3.92
CA ASP A 335 -28.20 -2.29 -5.06
C ASP A 335 -27.64 -2.88 -6.37
N LEU A 336 -26.47 -3.54 -6.30
CA LEU A 336 -25.89 -4.26 -7.46
C LEU A 336 -26.77 -5.41 -7.92
N GLN A 337 -27.27 -6.24 -7.00
CA GLN A 337 -28.13 -7.38 -7.29
C GLN A 337 -29.48 -6.94 -7.87
N ALA A 338 -30.05 -5.85 -7.33
CA ALA A 338 -31.29 -5.25 -7.82
C ALA A 338 -31.12 -4.46 -9.13
N ARG A 339 -29.85 -4.22 -9.57
CA ARG A 339 -29.53 -3.34 -10.69
C ARG A 339 -30.08 -1.92 -10.52
N ASP A 340 -29.98 -1.38 -9.32
CA ASP A 340 -30.32 0.01 -9.05
C ASP A 340 -29.26 0.95 -9.63
N PHE A 341 -29.45 1.36 -10.87
CA PHE A 341 -28.51 2.21 -11.61
C PHE A 341 -28.39 3.63 -11.03
N SER A 342 -29.23 4.02 -10.08
CA SER A 342 -29.12 5.29 -9.35
C SER A 342 -28.15 5.23 -8.17
N SER A 343 -27.83 4.02 -7.71
CA SER A 343 -26.91 3.79 -6.59
C SER A 343 -25.49 4.30 -6.87
N PRO A 344 -24.78 4.81 -5.85
CA PRO A 344 -23.39 5.23 -5.96
C PRO A 344 -22.44 4.17 -6.52
N VAL A 345 -22.69 2.88 -6.31
CA VAL A 345 -21.87 1.82 -6.89
C VAL A 345 -21.88 1.84 -8.42
N PHE A 346 -22.97 2.28 -9.04
CA PHE A 346 -23.04 2.49 -10.48
C PHE A 346 -22.56 3.88 -10.88
N THR A 347 -23.09 4.93 -10.25
CA THR A 347 -22.90 6.32 -10.69
C THR A 347 -21.49 6.83 -10.42
N HIS A 348 -20.84 6.42 -9.31
CA HIS A 348 -19.51 6.88 -8.92
C HIS A 348 -18.39 5.87 -9.19
N TYR A 349 -18.73 4.58 -9.40
CA TYR A 349 -17.71 3.55 -9.54
C TYR A 349 -17.79 2.79 -10.88
N LEU A 350 -18.85 2.02 -11.13
CA LEU A 350 -18.96 1.19 -12.34
C LEU A 350 -19.12 1.98 -13.64
N ASN A 351 -19.63 3.20 -13.58
CA ASN A 351 -19.76 4.07 -14.76
C ASN A 351 -18.50 4.93 -14.99
N ASP A 352 -17.53 4.91 -14.06
CA ASP A 352 -16.23 5.51 -14.29
C ASP A 352 -15.50 4.78 -15.42
N ARG A 353 -14.92 5.55 -16.36
CA ARG A 353 -14.31 4.99 -17.58
C ARG A 353 -13.02 4.23 -17.32
N ILE A 354 -12.37 4.50 -16.19
CA ILE A 354 -11.09 3.90 -15.83
C ILE A 354 -11.35 2.69 -14.93
N GLN A 355 -12.04 2.87 -13.81
CA GLN A 355 -12.26 1.82 -12.81
C GLN A 355 -13.34 0.82 -13.27
N GLY A 356 -14.47 1.28 -13.79
CA GLY A 356 -15.59 0.45 -14.14
C GLY A 356 -15.44 -0.40 -15.40
N ARG A 357 -14.41 -0.11 -16.22
CA ARG A 357 -14.22 -0.74 -17.54
C ARG A 357 -14.03 -2.25 -17.47
N ASN A 358 -13.21 -2.70 -16.55
CA ASN A 358 -12.75 -4.09 -16.51
C ASN A 358 -13.66 -5.04 -15.72
N TYR A 359 -14.75 -4.54 -15.13
CA TYR A 359 -15.80 -5.36 -14.52
C TYR A 359 -16.84 -5.86 -15.51
N ARG A 360 -16.73 -5.48 -16.78
CA ARG A 360 -17.75 -5.74 -17.81
C ARG A 360 -17.14 -6.46 -19.01
N ASP A 361 -17.95 -7.29 -19.66
CA ASP A 361 -17.63 -7.88 -20.96
C ASP A 361 -17.79 -6.87 -22.12
N ALA A 362 -17.58 -7.35 -23.35
CA ALA A 362 -17.73 -6.55 -24.57
C ALA A 362 -19.18 -6.05 -24.75
N ASP A 363 -20.17 -6.77 -24.23
CA ASP A 363 -21.59 -6.40 -24.26
C ASP A 363 -21.99 -5.52 -23.06
N ARG A 364 -21.03 -5.03 -22.29
CA ARG A 364 -21.21 -4.22 -21.08
C ARG A 364 -21.94 -4.92 -19.93
N ARG A 365 -22.04 -6.25 -19.93
CA ARG A 365 -22.58 -7.03 -18.81
C ARG A 365 -21.54 -7.13 -17.71
N ILE A 366 -21.97 -6.99 -16.47
CA ILE A 366 -21.12 -7.21 -15.30
C ILE A 366 -20.78 -8.70 -15.23
N ILE A 367 -19.48 -9.02 -15.22
CA ILE A 367 -18.94 -10.39 -15.19
C ILE A 367 -18.17 -10.70 -13.89
N THR A 368 -17.99 -9.70 -13.05
CA THR A 368 -17.28 -9.83 -11.77
C THR A 368 -18.28 -10.06 -10.65
N ASP A 369 -17.87 -10.85 -9.65
CA ASP A 369 -18.70 -11.13 -8.47
C ASP A 369 -19.09 -9.84 -7.75
N PRO A 370 -20.35 -9.67 -7.31
CA PRO A 370 -20.80 -8.48 -6.59
C PRO A 370 -19.99 -8.20 -5.31
N ASN A 371 -19.54 -9.24 -4.60
CA ASN A 371 -18.70 -9.05 -3.41
C ASN A 371 -17.36 -8.42 -3.77
N ASP A 372 -16.74 -8.83 -4.88
CA ASP A 372 -15.50 -8.23 -5.37
C ASP A 372 -15.71 -6.75 -5.72
N ILE A 373 -16.78 -6.41 -6.43
CA ILE A 373 -17.09 -5.04 -6.86
C ILE A 373 -17.31 -4.13 -5.64
N VAL A 374 -18.10 -4.58 -4.66
CA VAL A 374 -18.39 -3.80 -3.45
C VAL A 374 -17.12 -3.61 -2.62
N THR A 375 -16.33 -4.66 -2.46
CA THR A 375 -15.06 -4.61 -1.75
C THR A 375 -14.10 -3.62 -2.42
N ASP A 376 -13.95 -3.70 -3.75
CA ASP A 376 -13.10 -2.79 -4.52
C ASP A 376 -13.59 -1.33 -4.41
N PHE A 377 -14.90 -1.10 -4.47
CA PHE A 377 -15.46 0.24 -4.36
C PHE A 377 -15.22 0.84 -2.98
N ILE A 378 -15.53 0.12 -1.90
CA ILE A 378 -15.33 0.59 -0.53
C ILE A 378 -13.84 0.82 -0.26
N ALA A 379 -12.96 -0.11 -0.65
CA ALA A 379 -11.52 0.05 -0.49
C ALA A 379 -10.98 1.29 -1.23
N SER A 380 -11.61 1.69 -2.32
CA SER A 380 -11.23 2.86 -3.09
C SER A 380 -11.59 4.20 -2.45
N MET A 381 -12.43 4.22 -1.41
CA MET A 381 -12.91 5.45 -0.75
C MET A 381 -11.82 6.10 0.08
N THR A 382 -11.91 7.42 0.24
CA THR A 382 -11.24 8.17 1.30
C THR A 382 -12.08 8.12 2.58
N ASP A 383 -11.52 8.51 3.73
CA ASP A 383 -12.23 8.52 5.00
C ASP A 383 -13.48 9.43 4.92
N ASP A 384 -13.33 10.64 4.37
CA ASP A 384 -14.43 11.58 4.22
C ASP A 384 -15.49 11.09 3.22
N TYR A 385 -15.09 10.53 2.08
CA TYR A 385 -16.04 9.99 1.12
C TYR A 385 -16.85 8.83 1.69
N PHE A 386 -16.25 7.97 2.53
CA PHE A 386 -16.97 6.92 3.23
C PHE A 386 -18.06 7.47 4.14
N ILE A 387 -17.77 8.50 4.91
CA ILE A 387 -18.77 9.16 5.78
C ILE A 387 -19.85 9.83 4.96
N ASP A 388 -19.50 10.51 3.88
CA ASP A 388 -20.46 11.22 3.02
C ASP A 388 -21.42 10.28 2.30
N ILE A 389 -20.94 9.13 1.80
CA ILE A 389 -21.82 8.13 1.18
C ILE A 389 -22.76 7.50 2.20
N CYS A 390 -22.30 7.26 3.44
CA CYS A 390 -23.15 6.76 4.51
C CYS A 390 -24.29 7.76 4.85
N ARG A 391 -23.98 9.07 4.88
CA ARG A 391 -24.97 10.14 5.05
C ARG A 391 -25.93 10.21 3.88
N HIS A 392 -25.42 10.19 2.65
CA HIS A 392 -26.21 10.24 1.43
C HIS A 392 -27.24 9.10 1.34
N LEU A 393 -26.85 7.91 1.75
CA LEU A 393 -27.70 6.72 1.74
C LEU A 393 -28.55 6.56 3.00
N HIS A 394 -28.49 7.49 3.97
CA HIS A 394 -29.20 7.43 5.25
C HIS A 394 -29.06 6.08 5.95
N LEU A 395 -27.83 5.55 6.02
CA LEU A 395 -27.60 4.20 6.55
C LEU A 395 -27.89 4.10 8.05
N ASP A 396 -27.51 5.14 8.81
CA ASP A 396 -27.76 5.24 10.23
C ASP A 396 -27.49 6.68 10.71
N ASP A 397 -28.51 7.54 10.66
CA ASP A 397 -28.38 8.95 11.01
C ASP A 397 -28.08 9.15 12.52
N GLU A 398 -28.58 8.25 13.39
CA GLU A 398 -28.30 8.29 14.83
C GLU A 398 -26.82 8.00 15.08
N LEU A 399 -26.29 6.94 14.48
CA LEU A 399 -24.89 6.56 14.62
C LEU A 399 -23.96 7.64 14.04
N LEU A 400 -24.28 8.18 12.87
CA LEU A 400 -23.54 9.26 12.22
C LEU A 400 -23.55 10.55 13.05
N SER A 401 -24.61 10.81 13.84
CA SER A 401 -24.68 11.95 14.74
C SER A 401 -23.72 11.87 15.93
N GLN A 402 -23.24 10.69 16.25
CA GLN A 402 -22.27 10.43 17.33
C GLN A 402 -20.83 10.68 16.88
N LEU A 403 -20.57 10.73 15.55
CA LEU A 403 -19.23 10.95 15.04
C LEU A 403 -18.74 12.36 15.43
N ARG A 404 -17.59 12.40 16.07
CA ARG A 404 -16.91 13.64 16.49
C ARG A 404 -15.50 13.65 15.92
N TYR A 405 -15.14 14.78 15.33
CA TYR A 405 -13.75 15.08 15.00
C TYR A 405 -13.17 15.93 16.12
N ARG A 406 -11.94 15.64 16.51
CA ARG A 406 -11.19 16.54 17.37
C ARG A 406 -10.72 17.72 16.53
N GLU A 407 -11.17 18.91 16.90
CA GLU A 407 -10.87 20.16 16.22
C GLU A 407 -9.55 20.75 16.74
N TYR A 408 -8.97 21.72 16.00
CA TYR A 408 -7.70 22.36 16.37
C TYR A 408 -7.67 23.02 17.74
N PHE A 409 -8.81 23.51 18.21
CA PHE A 409 -8.93 24.32 19.44
C PHE A 409 -9.67 23.59 20.57
N ASP A 410 -9.89 22.30 20.47
CA ASP A 410 -10.62 21.53 21.50
C ASP A 410 -9.90 21.47 22.86
N ASP A 411 -8.57 21.68 22.87
CA ASP A 411 -7.76 21.68 24.10
C ASP A 411 -7.67 23.06 24.79
N GLU A 412 -8.25 24.12 24.22
CA GLU A 412 -8.23 25.49 24.76
C GLU A 412 -9.44 25.80 25.65
N ASN A 413 -10.36 24.86 25.84
CA ASN A 413 -11.55 24.93 26.69
C ASN A 413 -11.44 23.92 27.87
#